data_29c6e9933067a3422931468b9b1e7160
#
_entry.id   29c6e9933067a3422931468b9b1e7160
#
_cell.length_a   1.000
_cell.length_b   1.000
_cell.length_c   1.000
_cell.angle_alpha   90.00
_cell.angle_beta   90.00
_cell.angle_gamma   90.00
#
_symmetry.space_group_name_H-M   'P 1'
#
loop_
_entity.id
_entity.type
_entity.pdbx_description
1 polymer ?
#
loop_
_entity_poly.entity_id
_entity_poly.type
_entity_poly.pdbx_seq_one_letter_code
_entity_poly.pdbx_strand_id
1 'polypeptide(L)'
;VFIQSVTNTLTYLIIQVPIMLILAVIFASLLNNRDLKFRGLFRTCIFLPCATGLVAYSMIFRTLFTYDGMVNNMLLKFGLISEAINWLNDPVYAKAVIIIGLVWRWTGYNMVFYLSAMQSIDYSIYEAARIDGANSYQQLMRITIPLLRPIILVTAIMSTNGTLQLFDESVNLTRGGPGNMTITMSHYIYNTMFTKNPNFGYAAAMSFVILVMVAVLAAIQMKVGDLSLIHISEPTRRS
;
A
#
# COMPACT_ATOMS: atom_id res chain seq x y z
N VAL A 1 13.21 5.06 -21.42
CA VAL A 1 12.22 4.15 -20.78
C VAL A 1 12.68 3.76 -19.37
N PHE A 2 13.98 3.40 -19.15
CA PHE A 2 14.45 2.97 -17.82
C PHE A 2 14.24 4.06 -16.75
N ILE A 3 14.70 5.28 -16.95
CA ILE A 3 14.50 6.39 -15.99
C ILE A 3 13.00 6.59 -15.69
N GLN A 4 12.16 6.47 -16.70
CA GLN A 4 10.71 6.58 -16.52
C GLN A 4 10.14 5.45 -15.69
N SER A 5 10.60 4.20 -15.87
CA SER A 5 10.19 3.07 -15.05
C SER A 5 10.60 3.24 -13.59
N VAL A 6 11.78 3.79 -13.31
CA VAL A 6 12.24 4.16 -11.97
C VAL A 6 11.31 5.23 -11.36
N THR A 7 11.06 6.32 -12.09
CA THR A 7 10.17 7.40 -11.62
C THR A 7 8.76 6.90 -11.35
N ASN A 8 8.20 6.06 -12.22
CA ASN A 8 6.87 5.47 -12.01
C ASN A 8 6.84 4.61 -10.75
N THR A 9 7.83 3.73 -10.57
CA THR A 9 7.91 2.84 -9.40
C THR A 9 8.03 3.65 -8.10
N LEU A 10 8.86 4.71 -8.09
CA LEU A 10 8.98 5.61 -6.95
C LEU A 10 7.70 6.41 -6.70
N THR A 11 6.98 6.83 -7.75
CA THR A 11 5.68 7.49 -7.60
C THR A 11 4.66 6.57 -6.93
N TYR A 12 4.59 5.31 -7.36
CA TYR A 12 3.73 4.32 -6.70
C TYR A 12 4.11 4.14 -5.23
N LEU A 13 5.41 3.99 -4.95
CA LEU A 13 5.90 3.82 -3.59
C LEU A 13 5.53 4.99 -2.67
N ILE A 14 5.79 6.23 -3.11
CA ILE A 14 5.59 7.43 -2.28
C ILE A 14 4.10 7.69 -2.02
N ILE A 15 3.22 7.38 -2.97
CA ILE A 15 1.79 7.67 -2.82
C ILE A 15 1.05 6.47 -2.20
N GLN A 16 1.24 5.27 -2.76
CA GLN A 16 0.45 4.10 -2.38
C GLN A 16 0.81 3.58 -0.99
N VAL A 17 2.11 3.47 -0.65
CA VAL A 17 2.52 2.85 0.63
C VAL A 17 2.01 3.64 1.83
N PRO A 18 2.21 4.97 1.95
CA PRO A 18 1.68 5.73 3.07
C PRO A 18 0.15 5.66 3.19
N ILE A 19 -0.58 5.83 2.07
CA ILE A 19 -2.05 5.78 2.07
C ILE A 19 -2.52 4.41 2.57
N MET A 20 -1.95 3.34 2.05
CA MET A 20 -2.30 1.98 2.42
C MET A 20 -2.05 1.69 3.91
N LEU A 21 -0.88 2.08 4.44
CA LEU A 21 -0.55 1.86 5.85
C LEU A 21 -1.46 2.67 6.78
N ILE A 22 -1.76 3.92 6.44
CA ILE A 22 -2.70 4.76 7.20
C ILE A 22 -4.09 4.14 7.22
N LEU A 23 -4.62 3.74 6.07
CA LEU A 23 -5.93 3.07 5.98
C LEU A 23 -5.95 1.76 6.75
N ALA A 24 -4.87 0.98 6.69
CA ALA A 24 -4.74 -0.27 7.42
C ALA A 24 -4.80 -0.06 8.94
N VAL A 25 -4.13 0.98 9.48
CA VAL A 25 -4.21 1.34 10.91
C VAL A 25 -5.62 1.80 11.28
N ILE A 26 -6.26 2.61 10.45
CA ILE A 26 -7.64 3.08 10.68
C ILE A 26 -8.60 1.88 10.73
N PHE A 27 -8.57 1.00 9.74
CA PHE A 27 -9.45 -0.18 9.71
C PHE A 27 -9.15 -1.15 10.85
N ALA A 28 -7.89 -1.37 11.20
CA ALA A 28 -7.52 -2.19 12.36
C ALA A 28 -8.08 -1.59 13.66
N SER A 29 -7.96 -0.28 13.84
CA SER A 29 -8.49 0.42 15.03
C SER A 29 -10.03 0.31 15.12
N LEU A 30 -10.73 0.49 14.00
CA LEU A 30 -12.19 0.34 13.95
C LEU A 30 -12.61 -1.10 14.28
N LEU A 31 -11.92 -2.09 13.72
CA LEU A 31 -12.21 -3.52 13.94
C LEU A 31 -11.75 -4.04 15.32
N ASN A 32 -10.88 -3.31 16.01
CA ASN A 32 -10.47 -3.64 17.38
C ASN A 32 -11.53 -3.27 18.42
N ASN A 33 -12.51 -2.41 18.06
CA ASN A 33 -13.62 -2.08 18.95
C ASN A 33 -14.44 -3.34 19.27
N ARG A 34 -14.58 -3.66 20.57
CA ARG A 34 -15.31 -4.84 21.06
C ARG A 34 -16.82 -4.75 20.84
N ASP A 35 -17.37 -3.54 20.74
CA ASP A 35 -18.81 -3.31 20.55
C ASP A 35 -19.26 -3.40 19.10
N LEU A 36 -18.32 -3.50 18.14
CA LEU A 36 -18.65 -3.58 16.73
C LEU A 36 -19.32 -4.92 16.39
N LYS A 37 -20.57 -4.85 15.93
CA LYS A 37 -21.29 -6.03 15.43
C LYS A 37 -20.69 -6.48 14.09
N PHE A 38 -20.70 -7.79 13.84
CA PHE A 38 -20.21 -8.40 12.59
C PHE A 38 -18.73 -8.17 12.28
N ARG A 39 -17.86 -7.98 13.29
CA ARG A 39 -16.40 -7.78 13.10
C ARG A 39 -15.75 -8.81 12.17
N GLY A 40 -16.13 -10.08 12.32
CA GLY A 40 -15.59 -11.16 11.49
C GLY A 40 -15.91 -10.96 10.01
N LEU A 41 -17.14 -10.58 9.69
CA LEU A 41 -17.55 -10.28 8.32
C LEU A 41 -16.76 -9.12 7.72
N PHE A 42 -16.67 -7.99 8.44
CA PHE A 42 -15.88 -6.83 7.97
C PHE A 42 -14.41 -7.18 7.77
N ARG A 43 -13.79 -7.92 8.72
CA ARG A 43 -12.41 -8.40 8.59
C ARG A 43 -12.24 -9.23 7.32
N THR A 44 -13.13 -10.17 7.06
CA THR A 44 -13.10 -11.02 5.86
C THR A 44 -13.28 -10.19 4.60
N CYS A 45 -14.26 -9.29 4.55
CA CYS A 45 -14.50 -8.43 3.38
C CYS A 45 -13.31 -7.52 3.04
N ILE A 46 -12.65 -6.94 4.04
CA ILE A 46 -11.48 -6.06 3.83
C ILE A 46 -10.24 -6.88 3.45
N PHE A 47 -10.12 -8.13 3.91
CA PHE A 47 -9.01 -9.01 3.58
C PHE A 47 -9.19 -9.73 2.22
N LEU A 48 -10.43 -9.97 1.79
CA LEU A 48 -10.76 -10.73 0.58
C LEU A 48 -10.02 -10.26 -0.69
N PRO A 49 -9.82 -8.94 -0.93
CA PRO A 49 -9.04 -8.45 -2.06
C PRO A 49 -7.63 -9.04 -2.14
N CYS A 50 -6.97 -9.19 -1.02
CA CYS A 50 -5.62 -9.78 -0.97
C CYS A 50 -5.61 -11.26 -1.38
N ALA A 51 -6.67 -12.00 -1.05
CA ALA A 51 -6.82 -13.42 -1.39
C ALA A 51 -7.22 -13.64 -2.86
N THR A 52 -7.65 -12.60 -3.56
CA THR A 52 -8.07 -12.70 -4.97
C THR A 52 -6.85 -12.86 -5.89
N GLY A 53 -6.95 -13.74 -6.89
CA GLY A 53 -5.89 -13.94 -7.88
C GLY A 53 -5.56 -12.65 -8.65
N LEU A 54 -4.27 -12.39 -8.88
CA LEU A 54 -3.76 -11.15 -9.51
C LEU A 54 -4.38 -10.86 -10.88
N VAL A 55 -4.50 -11.86 -11.72
CA VAL A 55 -5.08 -11.71 -13.06
C VAL A 55 -6.57 -11.38 -12.96
N ALA A 56 -7.31 -12.11 -12.12
CA ALA A 56 -8.76 -11.92 -11.95
C ALA A 56 -9.07 -10.50 -11.44
N TYR A 57 -8.37 -10.06 -10.40
CA TYR A 57 -8.56 -8.71 -9.87
C TYR A 57 -8.20 -7.63 -10.90
N SER A 58 -7.13 -7.82 -11.66
CA SER A 58 -6.71 -6.87 -12.69
C SER A 58 -7.74 -6.78 -13.83
N MET A 59 -8.35 -7.90 -14.22
CA MET A 59 -9.44 -7.92 -15.21
C MET A 59 -10.67 -7.18 -14.68
N ILE A 60 -11.07 -7.41 -13.42
CA ILE A 60 -12.19 -6.70 -12.79
C ILE A 60 -11.92 -5.19 -12.80
N PHE A 61 -10.75 -4.75 -12.32
CA PHE A 61 -10.41 -3.33 -12.30
C PHE A 61 -10.38 -2.74 -13.70
N ARG A 62 -9.80 -3.46 -14.67
CA ARG A 62 -9.79 -3.01 -16.06
C ARG A 62 -11.20 -2.79 -16.60
N THR A 63 -12.14 -3.70 -16.33
CA THR A 63 -13.54 -3.59 -16.77
C THR A 63 -14.27 -2.44 -16.06
N LEU A 64 -14.03 -2.25 -14.75
CA LEU A 64 -14.64 -1.17 -13.98
C LEU A 64 -14.21 0.22 -14.48
N PHE A 65 -12.94 0.37 -14.89
CA PHE A 65 -12.33 1.63 -15.32
C PHE A 65 -12.24 1.79 -16.85
N THR A 66 -12.96 0.98 -17.64
CA THR A 66 -13.15 1.26 -19.09
C THR A 66 -13.95 2.55 -19.29
N TYR A 67 -13.90 3.09 -20.50
CA TYR A 67 -14.65 4.31 -20.87
C TYR A 67 -16.14 4.19 -20.57
N ASP A 68 -16.75 3.04 -20.96
CA ASP A 68 -18.16 2.71 -20.69
C ASP A 68 -18.32 1.90 -19.39
N GLY A 69 -17.31 1.93 -18.51
CA GLY A 69 -17.27 1.14 -17.30
C GLY A 69 -18.18 1.67 -16.19
N MET A 70 -18.37 0.81 -15.17
CA MET A 70 -19.25 1.10 -14.04
C MET A 70 -18.84 2.39 -13.30
N VAL A 71 -17.54 2.66 -13.18
CA VAL A 71 -17.03 3.86 -12.47
C VAL A 71 -17.50 5.13 -13.17
N ASN A 72 -17.31 5.26 -14.49
CA ASN A 72 -17.79 6.41 -15.25
C ASN A 72 -19.32 6.55 -15.18
N ASN A 73 -20.04 5.45 -15.34
CA ASN A 73 -21.51 5.46 -15.27
C ASN A 73 -22.01 5.95 -13.89
N MET A 74 -21.37 5.53 -12.80
CA MET A 74 -21.69 6.02 -11.46
C MET A 74 -21.37 7.51 -11.31
N LEU A 75 -20.18 7.94 -11.71
CA LEU A 75 -19.76 9.35 -11.59
C LEU A 75 -20.64 10.30 -12.40
N LEU A 76 -21.03 9.91 -13.62
CA LEU A 76 -21.98 10.65 -14.46
C LEU A 76 -23.37 10.70 -13.83
N LYS A 77 -23.87 9.58 -13.31
CA LYS A 77 -25.19 9.51 -12.67
C LYS A 77 -25.29 10.37 -11.42
N PHE A 78 -24.21 10.48 -10.64
CA PHE A 78 -24.15 11.36 -9.47
C PHE A 78 -23.78 12.82 -9.80
N GLY A 79 -23.57 13.16 -11.08
CA GLY A 79 -23.20 14.51 -11.51
C GLY A 79 -21.81 14.96 -11.06
N LEU A 80 -20.93 14.02 -10.71
CA LEU A 80 -19.56 14.31 -10.25
C LEU A 80 -18.62 14.64 -11.40
N ILE A 81 -18.94 14.18 -12.61
CA ILE A 81 -18.22 14.48 -13.85
C ILE A 81 -19.23 14.83 -14.94
N SER A 82 -18.82 15.69 -15.88
CA SER A 82 -19.65 16.09 -17.03
C SER A 82 -19.47 15.17 -18.24
N GLU A 83 -18.31 14.54 -18.36
CA GLU A 83 -17.94 13.63 -19.44
C GLU A 83 -17.21 12.41 -18.90
N ALA A 84 -17.30 11.28 -19.62
CA ALA A 84 -16.60 10.05 -19.23
C ALA A 84 -15.07 10.23 -19.28
N ILE A 85 -14.39 9.79 -18.24
CA ILE A 85 -12.93 9.87 -18.12
C ILE A 85 -12.30 8.64 -18.81
N ASN A 86 -11.26 8.87 -19.58
CA ASN A 86 -10.50 7.79 -20.21
C ASN A 86 -9.39 7.28 -19.28
N TRP A 87 -9.80 6.59 -18.20
CA TRP A 87 -8.94 6.17 -17.10
C TRP A 87 -7.67 5.43 -17.51
N LEU A 88 -7.75 4.53 -18.49
CA LEU A 88 -6.65 3.63 -18.84
C LEU A 88 -5.75 4.17 -19.96
N ASN A 89 -6.21 5.17 -20.70
CA ASN A 89 -5.46 5.75 -21.81
C ASN A 89 -4.92 7.16 -21.51
N ASP A 90 -5.22 7.71 -20.35
CA ASP A 90 -4.58 8.92 -19.85
C ASP A 90 -3.47 8.57 -18.86
N PRO A 91 -2.27 9.17 -18.98
CA PRO A 91 -1.11 8.84 -18.13
C PRO A 91 -1.34 9.04 -16.63
N VAL A 92 -2.08 10.09 -16.26
CA VAL A 92 -2.32 10.44 -14.85
C VAL A 92 -3.37 9.51 -14.26
N TYR A 93 -4.48 9.34 -14.96
CA TYR A 93 -5.57 8.48 -14.51
C TYR A 93 -5.16 7.00 -14.50
N ALA A 94 -4.37 6.53 -15.46
CA ALA A 94 -3.87 5.15 -15.47
C ALA A 94 -2.99 4.84 -14.25
N LYS A 95 -2.14 5.79 -13.82
CA LYS A 95 -1.38 5.66 -12.57
C LYS A 95 -2.30 5.65 -11.36
N ALA A 96 -3.32 6.52 -11.34
CA ALA A 96 -4.29 6.54 -10.25
C ALA A 96 -5.05 5.21 -10.11
N VAL A 97 -5.45 4.59 -11.22
CA VAL A 97 -6.11 3.27 -11.22
C VAL A 97 -5.20 2.19 -10.62
N ILE A 98 -3.91 2.17 -10.98
CA ILE A 98 -2.93 1.24 -10.39
C ILE A 98 -2.82 1.49 -8.87
N ILE A 99 -2.68 2.74 -8.44
CA ILE A 99 -2.58 3.10 -7.01
C ILE A 99 -3.84 2.67 -6.25
N ILE A 100 -5.02 2.95 -6.78
CA ILE A 100 -6.31 2.53 -6.17
C ILE A 100 -6.36 1.00 -6.04
N GLY A 101 -5.99 0.28 -7.08
CA GLY A 101 -5.96 -1.18 -7.07
C GLY A 101 -4.99 -1.74 -6.02
N LEU A 102 -3.78 -1.19 -5.92
CA LEU A 102 -2.79 -1.58 -4.94
C LEU A 102 -3.25 -1.29 -3.51
N VAL A 103 -3.78 -0.09 -3.25
CA VAL A 103 -4.32 0.30 -1.94
C VAL A 103 -5.47 -0.62 -1.55
N TRP A 104 -6.43 -0.85 -2.44
CA TRP A 104 -7.56 -1.73 -2.20
C TRP A 104 -7.14 -3.16 -1.87
N ARG A 105 -6.14 -3.68 -2.61
CA ARG A 105 -5.66 -5.06 -2.45
C ARG A 105 -4.88 -5.26 -1.14
N TRP A 106 -3.93 -4.37 -0.84
CA TRP A 106 -2.94 -4.60 0.20
C TRP A 106 -3.28 -3.98 1.56
N THR A 107 -4.28 -3.08 1.63
CA THR A 107 -4.72 -2.50 2.90
C THR A 107 -5.22 -3.57 3.87
N GLY A 108 -6.01 -4.53 3.39
CA GLY A 108 -6.55 -5.61 4.22
C GLY A 108 -5.46 -6.53 4.78
N TYR A 109 -4.42 -6.80 4.00
CA TYR A 109 -3.26 -7.56 4.45
C TYR A 109 -2.57 -6.88 5.63
N ASN A 110 -2.20 -5.61 5.48
CA ASN A 110 -1.55 -4.84 6.55
C ASN A 110 -2.46 -4.63 7.77
N MET A 111 -3.76 -4.42 7.55
CA MET A 111 -4.76 -4.33 8.62
C MET A 111 -4.75 -5.55 9.56
N VAL A 112 -4.59 -6.76 9.03
CA VAL A 112 -4.58 -7.98 9.85
C VAL A 112 -3.37 -8.00 10.78
N PHE A 113 -2.19 -7.57 10.33
CA PHE A 113 -1.00 -7.45 11.19
C PHE A 113 -1.24 -6.46 12.32
N TYR A 114 -1.79 -5.28 12.01
CA TYR A 114 -2.05 -4.26 13.02
C TYR A 114 -3.13 -4.69 13.99
N LEU A 115 -4.21 -5.31 13.50
CA LEU A 115 -5.27 -5.82 14.36
C LEU A 115 -4.74 -6.89 15.33
N SER A 116 -3.90 -7.81 14.86
CA SER A 116 -3.27 -8.83 15.71
C SER A 116 -2.36 -8.20 16.76
N ALA A 117 -1.56 -7.21 16.39
CA ALA A 117 -0.71 -6.49 17.33
C ALA A 117 -1.53 -5.67 18.34
N MET A 118 -2.63 -5.03 17.93
CA MET A 118 -3.53 -4.32 18.84
C MET A 118 -4.18 -5.26 19.86
N GLN A 119 -4.50 -6.49 19.46
CA GLN A 119 -5.11 -7.49 20.34
C GLN A 119 -4.15 -8.03 21.41
N SER A 120 -2.84 -7.87 21.23
CA SER A 120 -1.83 -8.24 22.22
C SER A 120 -1.56 -7.14 23.27
N ILE A 121 -2.09 -5.94 23.07
CA ILE A 121 -1.98 -4.84 24.04
C ILE A 121 -2.95 -5.10 25.21
N ASP A 122 -2.45 -5.01 26.45
CA ASP A 122 -3.27 -5.17 27.63
C ASP A 122 -4.38 -4.11 27.67
N TYR A 123 -5.62 -4.58 27.82
CA TYR A 123 -6.79 -3.72 27.82
C TYR A 123 -6.82 -2.76 29.02
N SER A 124 -6.17 -3.12 30.14
CA SER A 124 -6.03 -2.28 31.32
C SER A 124 -5.42 -0.91 31.02
N ILE A 125 -4.51 -0.83 30.03
CA ILE A 125 -3.90 0.43 29.57
C ILE A 125 -4.96 1.38 29.00
N TYR A 126 -5.91 0.85 28.24
CA TYR A 126 -7.00 1.64 27.68
C TYR A 126 -8.04 2.03 28.73
N GLU A 127 -8.28 1.17 29.74
CA GLU A 127 -9.15 1.50 30.87
C GLU A 127 -8.58 2.63 31.72
N ALA A 128 -7.30 2.54 32.06
CA ALA A 128 -6.62 3.61 32.80
C ALA A 128 -6.67 4.95 32.03
N ALA A 129 -6.37 4.91 30.73
CA ALA A 129 -6.44 6.11 29.88
C ALA A 129 -7.86 6.70 29.81
N ARG A 130 -8.92 5.88 29.86
CA ARG A 130 -10.31 6.38 29.93
C ARG A 130 -10.62 7.04 31.24
N ILE A 131 -10.12 6.49 32.36
CA ILE A 131 -10.27 7.09 33.71
C ILE A 131 -9.57 8.46 33.71
N ASP A 132 -8.41 8.58 33.07
CA ASP A 132 -7.68 9.85 32.90
C ASP A 132 -8.34 10.82 31.88
N GLY A 133 -9.50 10.47 31.32
CA GLY A 133 -10.27 11.31 30.41
C GLY A 133 -9.80 11.30 28.96
N ALA A 134 -8.94 10.36 28.55
CA ALA A 134 -8.49 10.26 27.17
C ALA A 134 -9.60 9.75 26.23
N ASN A 135 -9.90 10.53 25.19
CA ASN A 135 -10.84 10.13 24.14
C ASN A 135 -10.21 9.09 23.19
N SER A 136 -11.04 8.46 22.34
CA SER A 136 -10.59 7.39 21.42
C SER A 136 -9.48 7.84 20.45
N TYR A 137 -9.50 9.09 19.99
CA TYR A 137 -8.45 9.65 19.14
C TYR A 137 -7.13 9.80 19.90
N GLN A 138 -7.18 10.28 21.13
CA GLN A 138 -6.00 10.40 22.01
C GLN A 138 -5.41 9.02 22.34
N GLN A 139 -6.26 8.02 22.61
CA GLN A 139 -5.82 6.64 22.83
C GLN A 139 -5.14 6.07 21.58
N LEU A 140 -5.71 6.30 20.38
CA LEU A 140 -5.12 5.86 19.11
C LEU A 140 -3.74 6.52 18.91
N MET A 141 -3.64 7.83 19.03
CA MET A 141 -2.42 8.58 18.70
C MET A 141 -1.31 8.45 19.76
N ARG A 142 -1.68 8.39 21.05
CA ARG A 142 -0.71 8.43 22.16
C ARG A 142 -0.38 7.07 22.76
N ILE A 143 -1.23 6.05 22.52
CA ILE A 143 -1.04 4.70 23.06
C ILE A 143 -0.88 3.70 21.91
N THR A 144 -1.89 3.57 21.06
CA THR A 144 -1.93 2.51 20.07
C THR A 144 -0.84 2.66 19.01
N ILE A 145 -0.74 3.80 18.34
CA ILE A 145 0.26 4.01 17.28
C ILE A 145 1.70 3.88 17.80
N PRO A 146 2.08 4.47 18.96
CA PRO A 146 3.40 4.24 19.52
C PRO A 146 3.73 2.78 19.81
N LEU A 147 2.77 2.01 20.34
CA LEU A 147 2.96 0.58 20.60
C LEU A 147 2.99 -0.27 19.32
N LEU A 148 2.37 0.21 18.24
CA LEU A 148 2.40 -0.44 16.93
C LEU A 148 3.65 -0.10 16.10
N ARG A 149 4.48 0.85 16.49
CA ARG A 149 5.64 1.28 15.69
C ARG A 149 6.50 0.15 15.16
N PRO A 150 6.86 -0.89 15.95
CA PRO A 150 7.68 -1.99 15.45
C PRO A 150 7.02 -2.73 14.29
N ILE A 151 5.72 -3.03 14.40
CA ILE A 151 5.00 -3.74 13.35
C ILE A 151 4.72 -2.85 12.13
N ILE A 152 4.48 -1.54 12.34
CA ILE A 152 4.36 -0.57 11.25
C ILE A 152 5.67 -0.49 10.46
N LEU A 153 6.83 -0.49 11.14
CA LEU A 153 8.13 -0.50 10.49
C LEU A 153 8.33 -1.75 9.63
N VAL A 154 8.06 -2.92 10.19
CA VAL A 154 8.19 -4.20 9.46
C VAL A 154 7.28 -4.21 8.22
N THR A 155 6.01 -3.84 8.38
CA THR A 155 5.06 -3.80 7.26
C THR A 155 5.40 -2.73 6.23
N ALA A 156 5.97 -1.59 6.64
CA ALA A 156 6.46 -0.56 5.75
C ALA A 156 7.65 -1.06 4.90
N ILE A 157 8.61 -1.76 5.51
CA ILE A 157 9.74 -2.37 4.79
C ILE A 157 9.24 -3.41 3.79
N MET A 158 8.33 -4.32 4.21
CA MET A 158 7.75 -5.33 3.33
C MET A 158 6.98 -4.70 2.16
N SER A 159 6.18 -3.67 2.43
CA SER A 159 5.40 -2.96 1.40
C SER A 159 6.29 -2.17 0.43
N THR A 160 7.34 -1.54 0.93
CA THR A 160 8.35 -0.85 0.11
C THR A 160 9.03 -1.84 -0.83
N ASN A 161 9.48 -2.98 -0.32
CA ASN A 161 10.11 -4.03 -1.12
C ASN A 161 9.13 -4.57 -2.19
N GLY A 162 7.89 -4.88 -1.82
CA GLY A 162 6.87 -5.33 -2.77
C GLY A 162 6.57 -4.30 -3.87
N THR A 163 6.51 -3.02 -3.52
CA THR A 163 6.24 -1.95 -4.51
C THR A 163 7.43 -1.69 -5.43
N LEU A 164 8.67 -1.80 -4.94
CA LEU A 164 9.85 -1.69 -5.82
C LEU A 164 9.93 -2.83 -6.84
N GLN A 165 9.40 -3.98 -6.51
CA GLN A 165 9.34 -5.16 -7.38
C GLN A 165 7.98 -5.30 -8.11
N LEU A 166 7.15 -4.26 -8.11
CA LEU A 166 5.82 -4.26 -8.73
C LEU A 166 5.88 -4.64 -10.20
N PHE A 167 5.15 -5.68 -10.57
CA PHE A 167 5.10 -6.23 -11.93
C PHE A 167 3.68 -6.43 -12.43
N ASP A 168 2.90 -7.21 -11.70
CA ASP A 168 1.62 -7.76 -12.16
C ASP A 168 0.59 -6.69 -12.53
N GLU A 169 0.45 -5.65 -11.72
CA GLU A 169 -0.50 -4.56 -11.97
C GLU A 169 -0.11 -3.75 -13.21
N SER A 170 1.18 -3.47 -13.38
CA SER A 170 1.67 -2.76 -14.56
C SER A 170 1.43 -3.56 -15.86
N VAL A 171 1.57 -4.89 -15.80
CA VAL A 171 1.36 -5.78 -16.96
C VAL A 171 -0.12 -5.99 -17.24
N ASN A 172 -0.90 -6.36 -16.22
CA ASN A 172 -2.27 -6.84 -16.42
C ASN A 172 -3.30 -5.71 -16.50
N LEU A 173 -3.13 -4.60 -15.77
CA LEU A 173 -4.06 -3.47 -15.79
C LEU A 173 -3.86 -2.58 -17.02
N THR A 174 -2.63 -2.11 -17.23
CA THR A 174 -2.33 -1.06 -18.21
C THR A 174 -1.40 -1.50 -19.34
N ARG A 175 -0.76 -2.66 -19.21
CA ARG A 175 0.30 -3.14 -20.13
C ARG A 175 1.45 -2.13 -20.30
N GLY A 176 1.73 -1.38 -19.22
CA GLY A 176 2.75 -0.32 -19.22
C GLY A 176 2.30 0.98 -19.88
N GLY A 177 1.11 1.01 -20.51
CA GLY A 177 0.61 2.17 -21.27
C GLY A 177 -0.09 3.24 -20.41
N PRO A 178 -0.48 4.36 -21.06
CA PRO A 178 -0.09 4.79 -22.41
C PRO A 178 1.38 5.20 -22.50
N GLY A 179 2.04 4.95 -23.62
CA GLY A 179 3.40 5.45 -23.91
C GLY A 179 4.48 5.11 -22.88
N ASN A 180 4.43 3.95 -22.24
CA ASN A 180 5.28 3.52 -21.11
C ASN A 180 5.11 4.36 -19.82
N MET A 181 4.03 5.15 -19.70
CA MET A 181 3.83 6.04 -18.56
C MET A 181 3.45 5.33 -17.27
N THR A 182 3.07 4.04 -17.33
CA THR A 182 2.79 3.21 -16.14
C THR A 182 3.75 2.03 -15.99
N ILE A 183 4.74 1.90 -16.89
CA ILE A 183 5.70 0.80 -16.83
C ILE A 183 6.52 0.89 -15.53
N THR A 184 6.65 -0.24 -14.83
CA THR A 184 7.49 -0.36 -13.64
C THR A 184 8.87 -0.91 -13.98
N MET A 185 9.80 -0.86 -13.04
CA MET A 185 11.14 -1.40 -13.23
C MET A 185 11.12 -2.89 -13.55
N SER A 186 10.38 -3.69 -12.77
CA SER A 186 10.26 -5.15 -13.01
C SER A 186 9.60 -5.46 -14.34
N HIS A 187 8.59 -4.68 -14.75
CA HIS A 187 7.94 -4.84 -16.06
C HIS A 187 8.92 -4.51 -17.21
N TYR A 188 9.73 -3.47 -17.05
CA TYR A 188 10.72 -3.12 -18.06
C TYR A 188 11.85 -4.15 -18.16
N ILE A 189 12.31 -4.70 -17.03
CA ILE A 189 13.27 -5.82 -17.00
C ILE A 189 12.71 -7.02 -17.75
N TYR A 190 11.47 -7.42 -17.44
CA TYR A 190 10.78 -8.52 -18.12
C TYR A 190 10.73 -8.31 -19.63
N ASN A 191 10.32 -7.12 -20.09
CA ASN A 191 10.29 -6.80 -21.52
C ASN A 191 11.67 -6.86 -22.16
N THR A 192 12.73 -6.46 -21.45
CA THR A 192 14.11 -6.51 -21.95
C THR A 192 14.64 -7.93 -22.05
N MET A 193 14.14 -8.86 -21.22
CA MET A 193 14.57 -10.26 -21.23
C MET A 193 13.79 -11.11 -22.25
N PHE A 194 12.48 -10.87 -22.42
CA PHE A 194 11.58 -11.80 -23.09
C PHE A 194 10.90 -11.24 -24.34
N THR A 195 11.16 -9.98 -24.75
CA THR A 195 10.62 -9.44 -26.00
C THR A 195 11.57 -9.61 -27.19
N LYS A 196 11.24 -9.01 -28.34
CA LYS A 196 11.84 -9.25 -29.66
C LYS A 196 13.38 -9.24 -29.75
N ASN A 197 14.06 -8.50 -28.88
CA ASN A 197 15.53 -8.44 -28.83
C ASN A 197 16.01 -8.63 -27.38
N PRO A 198 16.11 -9.87 -26.90
CA PRO A 198 16.53 -10.16 -25.52
C PRO A 198 17.93 -9.61 -25.22
N ASN A 199 18.04 -8.85 -24.12
CA ASN A 199 19.32 -8.35 -23.64
C ASN A 199 19.47 -8.69 -22.14
N PHE A 200 19.95 -9.90 -21.89
CA PHE A 200 20.10 -10.42 -20.52
C PHE A 200 21.11 -9.62 -19.68
N GLY A 201 22.20 -9.14 -20.31
CA GLY A 201 23.20 -8.32 -19.61
C GLY A 201 22.62 -7.00 -19.11
N TYR A 202 21.85 -6.31 -19.96
CA TYR A 202 21.19 -5.08 -19.56
C TYR A 202 20.09 -5.30 -18.51
N ALA A 203 19.31 -6.37 -18.65
CA ALA A 203 18.30 -6.75 -17.68
C ALA A 203 18.92 -7.08 -16.31
N ALA A 204 20.03 -7.82 -16.28
CA ALA A 204 20.79 -8.10 -15.06
C ALA A 204 21.29 -6.80 -14.40
N ALA A 205 21.86 -5.87 -15.16
CA ALA A 205 22.30 -4.58 -14.63
C ALA A 205 21.15 -3.78 -13.99
N MET A 206 19.96 -3.76 -14.62
CA MET A 206 18.76 -3.13 -14.03
C MET A 206 18.30 -3.82 -12.76
N SER A 207 18.40 -5.14 -12.68
CA SER A 207 18.06 -5.90 -11.46
C SER A 207 18.99 -5.55 -10.29
N PHE A 208 20.27 -5.30 -10.56
CA PHE A 208 21.21 -4.78 -9.54
C PHE A 208 20.80 -3.39 -9.03
N VAL A 209 20.28 -2.53 -9.90
CA VAL A 209 19.75 -1.22 -9.46
C VAL A 209 18.60 -1.39 -8.50
N ILE A 210 17.66 -2.30 -8.78
CA ILE A 210 16.56 -2.62 -7.84
C ILE A 210 17.12 -3.12 -6.51
N LEU A 211 18.08 -4.05 -6.54
CA LEU A 211 18.71 -4.58 -5.33
C LEU A 211 19.30 -3.47 -4.45
N VAL A 212 20.07 -2.56 -5.06
CA VAL A 212 20.67 -1.43 -4.35
C VAL A 212 19.59 -0.51 -3.79
N MET A 213 18.54 -0.19 -4.56
CA MET A 213 17.44 0.65 -4.09
C MET A 213 16.70 0.02 -2.91
N VAL A 214 16.40 -1.27 -2.97
CA VAL A 214 15.78 -2.03 -1.86
C VAL A 214 16.67 -1.98 -0.61
N ALA A 215 17.96 -2.28 -0.76
CA ALA A 215 18.91 -2.30 0.36
C ALA A 215 19.04 -0.90 1.02
N VAL A 216 19.17 0.15 0.22
CA VAL A 216 19.29 1.53 0.72
C VAL A 216 18.02 1.97 1.43
N LEU A 217 16.85 1.75 0.83
CA LEU A 217 15.58 2.15 1.44
C LEU A 217 15.29 1.35 2.71
N ALA A 218 15.56 0.05 2.71
CA ALA A 218 15.42 -0.78 3.92
C ALA A 218 16.35 -0.30 5.05
N ALA A 219 17.61 0.00 4.73
CA ALA A 219 18.56 0.54 5.71
C ALA A 219 18.12 1.91 6.29
N ILE A 220 17.59 2.80 5.45
CA ILE A 220 17.03 4.08 5.89
C ILE A 220 15.83 3.85 6.82
N GLN A 221 14.90 2.99 6.42
CA GLN A 221 13.70 2.69 7.21
C GLN A 221 14.06 2.05 8.56
N MET A 222 15.01 1.12 8.61
CA MET A 222 15.51 0.53 9.85
C MET A 222 16.15 1.59 10.76
N LYS A 223 17.03 2.44 10.22
CA LYS A 223 17.67 3.50 11.00
C LYS A 223 16.66 4.49 11.58
N VAL A 224 15.66 4.88 10.80
CA VAL A 224 14.56 5.75 11.27
C VAL A 224 13.73 5.03 12.34
N GLY A 225 13.49 3.73 12.16
CA GLY A 225 12.78 2.88 13.13
C GLY A 225 13.53 2.75 14.45
N ASP A 226 14.83 2.45 14.43
CA ASP A 226 15.66 2.32 15.63
C ASP A 226 15.71 3.62 16.43
N LEU A 227 15.89 4.77 15.77
CA LEU A 227 15.84 6.07 16.42
C LEU A 227 14.51 6.31 17.13
N SER A 228 13.41 5.84 16.57
CA SER A 228 12.08 5.98 17.17
C SER A 228 11.84 5.00 18.33
N LEU A 229 12.49 3.84 18.33
CA LEU A 229 12.41 2.82 19.38
C LEU A 229 13.28 3.19 20.61
N ILE A 230 14.47 3.75 20.40
CA ILE A 230 15.37 4.20 21.47
C ILE A 230 14.69 5.26 22.33
N HIS A 231 13.92 6.18 21.72
CA HIS A 231 13.17 7.22 22.45
C HIS A 231 12.01 6.67 23.32
N ILE A 232 11.57 5.43 23.10
CA ILE A 232 10.51 4.78 23.90
C ILE A 232 11.13 3.95 25.04
N SER A 233 12.34 3.43 24.85
CA SER A 233 13.01 2.53 25.78
C SER A 233 13.87 3.25 26.83
N GLU A 234 14.09 4.57 26.75
CA GLU A 234 14.68 5.36 27.84
C GLU A 234 13.58 5.88 28.78
N PRO A 235 13.26 5.16 29.87
CA PRO A 235 12.55 5.77 30.98
C PRO A 235 13.54 6.75 31.62
N THR A 236 13.22 8.04 31.56
CA THR A 236 13.75 9.14 32.35
C THR A 236 14.66 8.70 33.51
N ARG A 237 15.96 8.49 33.23
CA ARG A 237 16.99 8.56 34.24
C ARG A 237 17.29 10.05 34.45
N ARG A 238 16.39 10.73 35.14
CA ARG A 238 16.63 12.04 35.78
C ARG A 238 15.85 12.05 37.10
N SER A 239 16.49 11.60 38.13
CA SER A 239 16.29 12.02 39.49
C SER A 239 17.58 12.62 39.98
#